data_ce5fd7b498fee19d8544838582cfe70d
#
_entry.id   ce5fd7b498fee19d8544838582cfe70d
#
_cell.length_a   1.000
_cell.length_b   1.000
_cell.length_c   1.000
_cell.angle_alpha   90.00
_cell.angle_beta   90.00
_cell.angle_gamma   90.00
#
_symmetry.space_group_name_H-M   'P 1'
#
loop_
_entity.id
_entity.type
_entity.pdbx_description
1 polymer ?
#
loop_
_entity_poly.entity_id
_entity_poly.type
_entity_poly.pdbx_seq_one_letter_code
_entity_poly.pdbx_strand_id
1 'polypeptide(L)'
;MREEFRAYFEAHRVQLPLKNGDAAFFNPAVFHAAGSNRSKDIKRIANLLQVSSAYGRAMESVDRLNMSVTLYPALQRLIAEGAIGAEAADNAIAASAEGYSFPTNLDRDPAIGGMAPQSQQALMRQALAEGWTPEAFAQAAEAQAWRKLT
;
A
#
# COMPACT_ATOMS: atom_id res chain seq x y z
N MET A 1 -2.76 10.38 29.89
CA MET A 1 -3.60 11.49 29.37
C MET A 1 -4.29 12.11 30.58
N ARG A 2 -4.30 13.44 30.70
CA ARG A 2 -4.97 14.15 31.81
C ARG A 2 -6.49 14.01 31.68
N GLU A 3 -7.19 13.87 32.80
CA GLU A 3 -8.63 13.63 32.84
C GLU A 3 -9.42 14.80 32.22
N GLU A 4 -8.97 16.03 32.43
CA GLU A 4 -9.56 17.23 31.85
C GLU A 4 -9.60 17.23 30.32
N PHE A 5 -8.53 16.71 29.65
CA PHE A 5 -8.51 16.60 28.19
C PHE A 5 -9.43 15.50 27.69
N ARG A 6 -9.55 14.42 28.45
CA ARG A 6 -10.48 13.35 28.12
C ARG A 6 -11.93 13.81 28.23
N ALA A 7 -12.27 14.51 29.32
CA ALA A 7 -13.60 15.07 29.52
C ALA A 7 -13.95 16.07 28.42
N TYR A 8 -13.02 16.95 28.06
CA TYR A 8 -13.20 17.89 26.97
C TYR A 8 -13.44 17.18 25.63
N PHE A 9 -12.63 16.17 25.29
CA PHE A 9 -12.81 15.38 24.08
C PHE A 9 -14.19 14.72 24.03
N GLU A 10 -14.61 14.05 25.11
CA GLU A 10 -15.91 13.38 25.16
C GLU A 10 -17.09 14.34 25.01
N ALA A 11 -16.95 15.57 25.52
CA ALA A 11 -17.98 16.59 25.42
C ALA A 11 -18.08 17.23 24.02
N HIS A 12 -16.98 17.27 23.25
CA HIS A 12 -16.91 18.01 21.98
C HIS A 12 -16.63 17.14 20.75
N ARG A 13 -16.45 15.81 20.91
CA ARG A 13 -16.22 14.91 19.78
C ARG A 13 -17.41 14.87 18.83
N VAL A 14 -17.09 14.78 17.55
CA VAL A 14 -18.08 14.59 16.48
C VAL A 14 -17.93 13.17 15.93
N GLN A 15 -19.04 12.50 15.67
CA GLN A 15 -19.06 11.22 14.97
C GLN A 15 -19.64 11.41 13.57
N LEU A 16 -18.88 11.00 12.55
CA LEU A 16 -19.33 11.06 11.16
C LEU A 16 -20.03 9.74 10.82
N PRO A 17 -21.27 9.78 10.33
CA PRO A 17 -22.01 8.58 9.91
C PRO A 17 -21.56 8.13 8.51
N LEU A 18 -20.35 7.60 8.41
CA LEU A 18 -19.75 7.17 7.14
C LEU A 18 -20.43 5.92 6.60
N LYS A 19 -20.61 5.87 5.29
CA LYS A 19 -21.11 4.74 4.51
C LYS A 19 -19.98 4.06 3.76
N ASN A 20 -20.26 2.89 3.19
CA ASN A 20 -19.30 2.22 2.31
C ASN A 20 -18.96 3.09 1.10
N GLY A 21 -17.66 3.29 0.87
CA GLY A 21 -17.13 4.18 -0.17
C GLY A 21 -16.83 5.61 0.28
N ASP A 22 -17.27 6.03 1.47
CA ASP A 22 -16.92 7.36 2.00
C ASP A 22 -15.45 7.41 2.42
N ALA A 23 -14.84 8.58 2.25
CA ALA A 23 -13.50 8.90 2.74
C ALA A 23 -13.54 10.10 3.69
N ALA A 24 -12.82 10.00 4.78
CA ALA A 24 -12.63 11.10 5.72
C ALA A 24 -11.15 11.49 5.77
N PHE A 25 -10.87 12.79 5.56
CA PHE A 25 -9.53 13.35 5.67
C PHE A 25 -9.43 14.16 6.95
N PHE A 26 -8.43 13.88 7.74
CA PHE A 26 -8.20 14.60 9.00
C PHE A 26 -6.72 14.65 9.35
N ASN A 27 -6.34 15.63 10.17
CA ASN A 27 -4.99 15.69 10.72
C ASN A 27 -4.87 14.68 11.88
N PRO A 28 -3.97 13.67 11.81
CA PRO A 28 -3.85 12.67 12.87
C PRO A 28 -3.32 13.22 14.20
N ALA A 29 -2.82 14.46 14.24
CA ALA A 29 -2.40 15.11 15.48
C ALA A 29 -3.59 15.57 16.37
N VAL A 30 -4.81 15.68 15.82
CA VAL A 30 -6.01 15.93 16.63
C VAL A 30 -6.44 14.66 17.35
N PHE A 31 -7.10 14.80 18.49
CA PHE A 31 -7.65 13.64 19.20
C PHE A 31 -8.70 12.95 18.33
N HIS A 32 -8.48 11.68 18.09
CA HIS A 32 -9.36 10.85 17.30
C HIS A 32 -9.43 9.44 17.87
N ALA A 33 -10.54 8.78 17.64
CA ALA A 33 -10.73 7.39 18.03
C ALA A 33 -11.76 6.72 17.12
N ALA A 34 -11.66 5.39 16.97
CA ALA A 34 -12.70 4.62 16.34
C ALA A 34 -13.92 4.51 17.27
N GLY A 35 -15.10 4.79 16.74
CA GLY A 35 -16.35 4.58 17.46
C GLY A 35 -16.61 3.07 17.67
N SER A 36 -17.27 2.71 18.76
CA SER A 36 -17.65 1.33 19.07
C SER A 36 -18.64 0.79 18.04
N ASN A 37 -18.44 -0.44 17.58
CA ASN A 37 -19.44 -1.15 16.79
C ASN A 37 -20.49 -1.74 17.74
N ARG A 38 -21.73 -1.29 17.61
CA ARG A 38 -22.86 -1.75 18.41
C ARG A 38 -23.76 -2.76 17.68
N SER A 39 -23.47 -3.03 16.39
CA SER A 39 -24.17 -4.04 15.62
C SER A 39 -23.70 -5.45 15.98
N LYS A 40 -24.55 -6.46 15.74
CA LYS A 40 -24.20 -7.87 15.96
C LYS A 40 -23.71 -8.55 14.67
N ASP A 41 -24.05 -8.00 13.53
CA ASP A 41 -23.94 -8.60 12.19
C ASP A 41 -23.09 -7.80 11.20
N ILE A 42 -22.79 -6.53 11.49
CA ILE A 42 -21.97 -5.68 10.61
C ILE A 42 -20.50 -5.77 11.00
N LYS A 43 -19.67 -6.24 10.08
CA LYS A 43 -18.21 -6.15 10.17
C LYS A 43 -17.74 -4.88 9.50
N ARG A 44 -17.17 -3.96 10.29
CA ARG A 44 -16.59 -2.72 9.75
C ARG A 44 -15.15 -2.96 9.32
N ILE A 45 -14.84 -2.56 8.10
CA ILE A 45 -13.49 -2.55 7.55
C ILE A 45 -13.20 -1.11 7.15
N ALA A 46 -12.06 -0.58 7.57
CA ALA A 46 -11.57 0.74 7.16
C ALA A 46 -10.13 0.62 6.67
N ASN A 47 -9.85 1.27 5.57
CA ASN A 47 -8.48 1.44 5.10
C ASN A 47 -7.94 2.75 5.68
N LEU A 48 -6.87 2.68 6.44
CA LEU A 48 -6.20 3.85 7.02
C LEU A 48 -4.99 4.18 6.16
N LEU A 49 -5.07 5.31 5.46
CA LEU A 49 -4.00 5.81 4.60
C LEU A 49 -3.34 7.02 5.26
N GLN A 50 -2.07 6.91 5.58
CA GLN A 50 -1.29 8.05 6.03
C GLN A 50 -0.63 8.72 4.83
N VAL A 51 -0.99 9.99 4.59
CA VAL A 51 -0.38 10.81 3.55
C VAL A 51 0.67 11.72 4.19
N SER A 52 1.92 11.59 3.77
CA SER A 52 3.02 12.46 4.18
C SER A 52 3.50 13.31 2.99
N SER A 53 4.22 14.39 3.30
CA SER A 53 4.85 15.19 2.26
C SER A 53 6.01 14.43 1.61
N ALA A 54 6.41 14.85 0.40
CA ALA A 54 7.59 14.31 -0.28
C ALA A 54 8.89 14.47 0.52
N TYR A 55 8.91 15.38 1.49
CA TYR A 55 10.06 15.65 2.37
C TYR A 55 9.99 14.92 3.72
N GLY A 56 8.88 14.25 4.00
CA GLY A 56 8.66 13.50 5.24
C GLY A 56 8.54 12.01 4.96
N ARG A 57 9.22 11.18 5.75
CA ARG A 57 9.06 9.73 5.67
C ARG A 57 7.74 9.30 6.32
N ALA A 58 7.10 8.27 5.77
CA ALA A 58 6.09 7.53 6.51
C ALA A 58 6.70 6.99 7.81
N MET A 59 5.92 6.96 8.88
CA MET A 59 6.39 6.46 10.19
C MET A 59 6.53 4.94 10.23
N GLU A 60 6.02 4.24 9.21
CA GLU A 60 6.03 2.78 9.13
C GLU A 60 7.04 2.30 8.11
N SER A 61 7.74 1.23 8.45
CA SER A 61 8.53 0.46 7.50
C SER A 61 7.67 -0.68 6.96
N VAL A 62 7.34 -0.61 5.67
CA VAL A 62 6.53 -1.63 5.00
C VAL A 62 7.43 -2.51 4.16
N ASP A 63 7.39 -3.82 4.39
CA ASP A 63 8.11 -4.81 3.57
C ASP A 63 7.35 -5.07 2.26
N ARG A 64 7.52 -4.16 1.32
CA ARG A 64 6.87 -4.23 0.00
C ARG A 64 7.41 -5.35 -0.87
N LEU A 65 8.64 -5.80 -0.64
CA LEU A 65 9.20 -6.95 -1.35
C LEU A 65 8.42 -8.21 -0.97
N ASN A 66 8.31 -8.50 0.31
CA ASN A 66 7.57 -9.64 0.81
C ASN A 66 6.08 -9.58 0.44
N MET A 67 5.46 -8.40 0.54
CA MET A 67 4.07 -8.20 0.10
C MET A 67 3.88 -8.56 -1.36
N SER A 68 4.73 -8.05 -2.25
CA SER A 68 4.64 -8.26 -3.70
C SER A 68 4.85 -9.73 -4.07
N VAL A 69 5.89 -10.37 -3.49
CA VAL A 69 6.21 -11.79 -3.74
C VAL A 69 5.08 -12.70 -3.24
N THR A 70 4.51 -12.41 -2.08
CA THR A 70 3.40 -13.19 -1.52
C THR A 70 2.11 -13.02 -2.32
N LEU A 71 1.84 -11.80 -2.81
CA LEU A 71 0.62 -11.49 -3.56
C LEU A 71 0.64 -12.03 -4.98
N TYR A 72 1.81 -12.08 -5.63
CA TYR A 72 1.96 -12.39 -7.05
C TYR A 72 1.24 -13.69 -7.50
N PRO A 73 1.46 -14.86 -6.87
CA PRO A 73 0.78 -16.09 -7.27
C PRO A 73 -0.73 -16.05 -7.09
N ALA A 74 -1.21 -15.29 -6.10
CA ALA A 74 -2.65 -15.11 -5.91
C ALA A 74 -3.25 -14.26 -7.03
N LEU A 75 -2.59 -13.19 -7.46
CA LEU A 75 -3.03 -12.38 -8.60
C LEU A 75 -3.06 -13.19 -9.90
N GLN A 76 -2.00 -13.96 -10.19
CA GLN A 76 -1.97 -14.84 -11.37
C GLN A 76 -3.18 -15.76 -11.42
N ARG A 77 -3.46 -16.44 -10.32
CA ARG A 77 -4.60 -17.35 -10.22
C ARG A 77 -5.93 -16.63 -10.43
N LEU A 78 -6.17 -15.53 -9.71
CA LEU A 78 -7.43 -14.79 -9.79
C LEU A 78 -7.68 -14.19 -11.18
N ILE A 79 -6.63 -13.74 -11.87
CA ILE A 79 -6.70 -13.27 -13.24
C ILE A 79 -7.03 -14.43 -14.19
N ALA A 80 -6.35 -15.57 -14.06
CA ALA A 80 -6.56 -16.75 -14.90
C ALA A 80 -7.97 -17.34 -14.74
N GLU A 81 -8.52 -17.29 -13.54
CA GLU A 81 -9.90 -17.72 -13.22
C GLU A 81 -10.97 -16.69 -13.67
N GLY A 82 -10.55 -15.49 -14.12
CA GLY A 82 -11.47 -14.40 -14.44
C GLY A 82 -12.20 -13.83 -13.21
N ALA A 83 -11.70 -14.12 -12.01
CA ALA A 83 -12.29 -13.67 -10.75
C ALA A 83 -12.06 -12.17 -10.48
N ILE A 84 -11.01 -11.59 -11.06
CA ILE A 84 -10.73 -10.15 -11.01
C ILE A 84 -10.38 -9.64 -12.41
N GLY A 85 -10.80 -8.39 -12.68
CA GLY A 85 -10.42 -7.68 -13.91
C GLY A 85 -9.10 -6.92 -13.78
N ALA A 86 -8.64 -6.33 -14.88
CA ALA A 86 -7.39 -5.61 -14.97
C ALA A 86 -7.29 -4.45 -13.96
N GLU A 87 -8.36 -3.70 -13.76
CA GLU A 87 -8.41 -2.59 -12.79
C GLU A 87 -8.19 -3.07 -11.35
N ALA A 88 -8.85 -4.14 -10.94
CA ALA A 88 -8.70 -4.70 -9.60
C ALA A 88 -7.29 -5.25 -9.38
N ALA A 89 -6.71 -5.89 -10.39
CA ALA A 89 -5.32 -6.35 -10.35
C ALA A 89 -4.35 -5.16 -10.21
N ASP A 90 -4.56 -4.08 -10.97
CA ASP A 90 -3.71 -2.88 -10.91
C ASP A 90 -3.83 -2.17 -9.56
N ASN A 91 -5.01 -2.10 -8.99
CA ASN A 91 -5.24 -1.56 -7.65
C ASN A 91 -4.51 -2.39 -6.57
N ALA A 92 -4.51 -3.72 -6.68
CA ALA A 92 -3.78 -4.59 -5.78
C ALA A 92 -2.25 -4.40 -5.90
N ILE A 93 -1.73 -4.24 -7.11
CA ILE A 93 -0.32 -3.92 -7.36
C ILE A 93 0.03 -2.57 -6.75
N ALA A 94 -0.80 -1.54 -6.99
CA ALA A 94 -0.57 -0.19 -6.47
C ALA A 94 -0.57 -0.15 -4.93
N ALA A 95 -1.37 -0.99 -4.28
CA ALA A 95 -1.42 -1.10 -2.82
C ALA A 95 -0.23 -1.84 -2.20
N SER A 96 0.37 -2.81 -2.91
CA SER A 96 1.40 -3.71 -2.38
C SER A 96 2.82 -3.34 -2.80
N ALA A 97 3.02 -2.97 -4.05
CA ALA A 97 4.34 -2.71 -4.64
C ALA A 97 4.71 -1.23 -4.63
N GLU A 98 6.01 -0.93 -4.63
CA GLU A 98 6.51 0.45 -4.68
C GLU A 98 6.41 1.03 -6.09
N GLY A 99 5.69 2.14 -6.22
CA GLY A 99 5.53 2.85 -7.49
C GLY A 99 6.63 3.86 -7.79
N TYR A 100 7.37 4.27 -6.76
CA TYR A 100 8.45 5.23 -6.89
C TYR A 100 9.81 4.52 -6.92
N SER A 101 10.61 4.82 -7.93
CA SER A 101 11.87 4.11 -8.16
C SER A 101 12.99 4.48 -7.19
N PHE A 102 12.86 5.64 -6.52
CA PHE A 102 13.90 6.15 -5.63
C PHE A 102 13.55 5.98 -4.12
N PRO A 103 14.54 5.93 -3.22
CA PRO A 103 15.97 5.95 -3.51
C PRO A 103 16.44 4.67 -4.20
N THR A 104 17.49 4.79 -5.00
CA THR A 104 18.16 3.68 -5.66
C THR A 104 19.65 3.97 -5.86
N ASN A 105 20.44 2.94 -6.12
CA ASN A 105 21.85 3.07 -6.47
C ASN A 105 21.98 3.13 -8.00
N LEU A 106 22.19 4.30 -8.58
CA LEU A 106 22.26 4.48 -10.03
C LEU A 106 23.46 3.80 -10.69
N ASP A 107 24.50 3.42 -9.94
CA ASP A 107 25.62 2.63 -10.45
C ASP A 107 25.24 1.18 -10.72
N ARG A 108 24.25 0.65 -9.96
CA ARG A 108 23.74 -0.71 -10.10
C ARG A 108 22.41 -0.80 -10.82
N ASP A 109 21.65 0.27 -10.79
CA ASP A 109 20.29 0.35 -11.34
C ASP A 109 20.15 1.63 -12.20
N PRO A 110 20.87 1.72 -13.31
CA PRO A 110 20.84 2.88 -14.17
C PRO A 110 19.48 3.04 -14.86
N ALA A 111 19.08 4.29 -15.08
CA ALA A 111 17.86 4.64 -15.80
C ALA A 111 18.01 4.48 -17.31
N ILE A 112 18.05 3.23 -17.79
CA ILE A 112 18.23 2.91 -19.20
C ILE A 112 16.95 3.18 -19.98
N GLY A 113 17.01 4.11 -20.94
CA GLY A 113 15.88 4.45 -21.80
C GLY A 113 14.82 5.32 -21.16
N GLY A 114 15.08 5.90 -19.98
CA GLY A 114 14.14 6.76 -19.26
C GLY A 114 14.80 7.67 -18.24
N MET A 115 13.97 8.36 -17.44
CA MET A 115 14.43 9.25 -16.38
C MET A 115 14.57 8.57 -15.01
N ALA A 116 14.11 7.33 -14.88
CA ALA A 116 14.14 6.57 -13.64
C ALA A 116 14.29 5.06 -13.96
N PRO A 117 14.90 4.28 -13.06
CA PRO A 117 14.87 2.83 -13.16
C PRO A 117 13.46 2.28 -13.04
N GLN A 118 13.26 1.02 -13.44
CA GLN A 118 11.99 0.34 -13.33
C GLN A 118 11.51 0.29 -11.86
N SER A 119 10.27 0.69 -11.61
CA SER A 119 9.66 0.57 -10.28
C SER A 119 9.25 -0.87 -9.99
N GLN A 120 9.02 -1.19 -8.71
CA GLN A 120 8.53 -2.51 -8.30
C GLN A 120 7.14 -2.80 -8.88
N GLN A 121 6.27 -1.79 -8.97
CA GLN A 121 4.98 -1.92 -9.65
C GLN A 121 5.15 -2.26 -11.13
N ALA A 122 6.07 -1.58 -11.83
CA ALA A 122 6.30 -1.84 -13.25
C ALA A 122 6.87 -3.25 -13.48
N LEU A 123 7.77 -3.71 -12.62
CA LEU A 123 8.28 -5.09 -12.67
C LEU A 123 7.16 -6.12 -12.47
N MET A 124 6.28 -5.90 -11.50
CA MET A 124 5.18 -6.82 -11.22
C MET A 124 4.14 -6.86 -12.35
N ARG A 125 3.82 -5.71 -12.96
CA ARG A 125 2.95 -5.63 -14.15
C ARG A 125 3.56 -6.38 -15.33
N GLN A 126 4.85 -6.18 -15.58
CA GLN A 126 5.56 -6.88 -16.64
C GLN A 126 5.51 -8.40 -16.42
N ALA A 127 5.86 -8.85 -15.22
CA ALA A 127 5.86 -10.26 -14.88
C ALA A 127 4.49 -10.93 -15.09
N LEU A 128 3.41 -10.25 -14.70
CA LEU A 128 2.03 -10.72 -14.94
C LEU A 128 1.70 -10.77 -16.44
N ALA A 129 2.05 -9.75 -17.19
CA ALA A 129 1.78 -9.67 -18.63
C ALA A 129 2.54 -10.74 -19.43
N GLU A 130 3.77 -11.04 -19.02
CA GLU A 130 4.66 -12.04 -19.66
C GLU A 130 4.47 -13.46 -19.09
N GLY A 131 3.62 -13.62 -18.05
CA GLY A 131 3.31 -14.93 -17.47
C GLY A 131 4.48 -15.57 -16.71
N TRP A 132 5.30 -14.78 -16.03
CA TRP A 132 6.43 -15.31 -15.27
C TRP A 132 5.97 -16.25 -14.16
N THR A 133 6.79 -17.25 -13.83
CA THR A 133 6.50 -18.08 -12.67
C THR A 133 6.68 -17.28 -11.37
N PRO A 134 6.02 -17.67 -10.27
CA PRO A 134 6.22 -17.03 -8.98
C PRO A 134 7.68 -16.96 -8.54
N GLU A 135 8.45 -18.00 -8.81
CA GLU A 135 9.87 -18.10 -8.50
C GLU A 135 10.70 -17.13 -9.34
N ALA A 136 10.41 -17.01 -10.64
CA ALA A 136 11.08 -16.06 -11.53
C ALA A 136 10.80 -14.61 -11.11
N PHE A 137 9.56 -14.30 -10.75
CA PHE A 137 9.19 -12.98 -10.23
C PHE A 137 9.91 -12.69 -8.90
N ALA A 138 9.92 -13.63 -7.97
CA ALA A 138 10.59 -13.47 -6.67
C ALA A 138 12.08 -13.16 -6.85
N GLN A 139 12.78 -13.93 -7.68
CA GLN A 139 14.20 -13.69 -7.98
C GLN A 139 14.44 -12.31 -8.61
N ALA A 140 13.60 -11.89 -9.54
CA ALA A 140 13.72 -10.58 -10.17
C ALA A 140 13.45 -9.43 -9.18
N ALA A 141 12.46 -9.58 -8.29
CA ALA A 141 12.12 -8.62 -7.26
C ALA A 141 13.23 -8.49 -6.20
N GLU A 142 13.81 -9.61 -5.77
CA GLU A 142 14.97 -9.65 -4.88
C GLU A 142 16.21 -9.00 -5.53
N ALA A 143 16.48 -9.32 -6.80
CA ALA A 143 17.56 -8.69 -7.55
C ALA A 143 17.35 -7.18 -7.71
N GLN A 144 16.11 -6.73 -7.92
CA GLN A 144 15.78 -5.31 -7.95
C GLN A 144 16.02 -4.64 -6.60
N ALA A 145 15.57 -5.28 -5.51
CA ALA A 145 15.78 -4.77 -4.15
C ALA A 145 17.28 -4.66 -3.82
N TRP A 146 18.08 -5.66 -4.20
CA TRP A 146 19.53 -5.64 -4.01
C TRP A 146 20.22 -4.51 -4.78
N ARG A 147 19.80 -4.24 -6.02
CA ARG A 147 20.39 -3.14 -6.82
C ARG A 147 20.17 -1.77 -6.19
N LYS A 148 19.14 -1.62 -5.36
CA LYS A 148 18.83 -0.34 -4.66
C LYS A 148 19.72 -0.10 -3.44
N LEU A 149 20.40 -1.11 -2.93
CA LEU A 149 21.27 -0.97 -1.77
C LEU A 149 22.56 -0.19 -2.11
N THR A 150 23.11 0.47 -1.11
CA THR A 150 24.42 1.17 -1.18
C THR A 150 25.59 0.20 -1.07
#